data_f0cecc99116fa459339101bd36ef917a
#
_entry.id   f0cecc99116fa459339101bd36ef917a
#
_cell.length_a   1.000
_cell.length_b   1.000
_cell.length_c   1.000
_cell.angle_alpha   90.00
_cell.angle_beta   90.00
_cell.angle_gamma   90.00
#
_symmetry.space_group_name_H-M   'P 1'
#
loop_
_entity.id
_entity.type
_entity.pdbx_description
1 polymer ?
#
loop_
_entity_poly.entity_id
_entity_poly.type
_entity_poly.pdbx_seq_one_letter_code
_entity_poly.pdbx_strand_id
1 'polypeptide(L)'
;MKSAQQVDKVTIDGQTFAIGAGAWNHGDLLGGMDYTGLGSMERRALFFGGLSCLLEPGSAVSGILMVGLPVPLLQDQTQAEAVFSRLKAFKGLHTFQVNQNSYQVLIDRLKILAQPVGAYANWLLDEELRVRKNGNQSEVAVLDIGMNTLDLFVLQGGQVTPR
;
A
#
# COMPACT_ATOMS: atom_id res chain seq x y z
N MET A 1 26.57 -6.10 -22.39
CA MET A 1 26.37 -4.76 -21.81
C MET A 1 25.31 -4.90 -20.73
N LYS A 2 25.62 -4.62 -19.45
CA LYS A 2 24.58 -4.54 -18.40
C LYS A 2 23.75 -3.28 -18.72
N SER A 3 22.46 -3.41 -19.00
CA SER A 3 21.57 -2.25 -19.11
C SER A 3 21.69 -1.46 -17.80
N ALA A 4 21.95 -0.17 -17.90
CA ALA A 4 21.91 0.71 -16.73
C ALA A 4 20.53 0.51 -16.08
N GLN A 5 20.52 0.01 -14.85
CA GLN A 5 19.26 -0.15 -14.11
C GLN A 5 18.68 1.24 -13.90
N GLN A 6 17.41 1.39 -14.27
CA GLN A 6 16.73 2.68 -14.17
C GLN A 6 16.63 3.11 -12.72
N VAL A 7 16.97 4.37 -12.47
CA VAL A 7 16.84 5.04 -11.17
C VAL A 7 15.97 6.25 -11.37
N ASP A 8 14.87 6.31 -10.62
CA ASP A 8 14.03 7.48 -10.56
C ASP A 8 14.36 8.30 -9.30
N LYS A 9 14.33 9.62 -9.45
CA LYS A 9 14.53 10.55 -8.34
C LYS A 9 13.20 11.12 -7.92
N VAL A 10 12.81 10.83 -6.68
CA VAL A 10 11.58 11.36 -6.06
C VAL A 10 11.94 12.45 -5.10
N THR A 11 11.42 13.65 -5.33
CA THR A 11 11.58 14.80 -4.41
C THR A 11 10.24 15.08 -3.74
N ILE A 12 10.23 15.02 -2.43
CA ILE A 12 9.07 15.32 -1.58
C ILE A 12 9.53 16.09 -0.35
N ASP A 13 8.79 17.14 0.04
CA ASP A 13 9.09 17.99 1.19
C ASP A 13 10.57 18.49 1.20
N GLY A 14 11.12 18.78 0.01
CA GLY A 14 12.50 19.28 -0.16
C GLY A 14 13.61 18.23 -0.07
N GLN A 15 13.29 16.96 0.15
CA GLN A 15 14.25 15.85 0.17
C GLN A 15 14.13 15.01 -1.10
N THR A 16 15.27 14.53 -1.61
CA THR A 16 15.33 13.71 -2.82
C THR A 16 15.80 12.29 -2.49
N PHE A 17 15.08 11.32 -3.01
CA PHE A 17 15.31 9.90 -2.82
C PHE A 17 15.52 9.22 -4.17
N ALA A 18 16.44 8.26 -4.23
CA ALA A 18 16.62 7.38 -5.38
C ALA A 18 15.72 6.13 -5.20
N ILE A 19 14.90 5.83 -6.19
CA ILE A 19 14.04 4.63 -6.19
C ILE A 19 14.24 3.80 -7.45
N GLY A 20 13.80 2.55 -7.43
CA GLY A 20 13.90 1.62 -8.55
C GLY A 20 15.11 0.68 -8.47
N ALA A 21 15.25 -0.16 -9.48
CA ALA A 21 16.24 -1.25 -9.48
C ALA A 21 17.70 -0.79 -9.42
N GLY A 22 17.98 0.43 -9.83
CA GLY A 22 19.34 1.02 -9.78
C GLY A 22 19.66 1.77 -8.50
N ALA A 23 18.70 1.94 -7.59
CA ALA A 23 18.85 2.73 -6.36
C ALA A 23 19.95 2.21 -5.42
N TRP A 24 20.28 0.92 -5.49
CA TRP A 24 21.37 0.25 -4.74
C TRP A 24 22.74 0.93 -4.84
N ASN A 25 22.97 1.64 -5.94
CA ASN A 25 24.24 2.30 -6.20
C ASN A 25 24.27 3.74 -5.67
N HIS A 26 23.19 4.23 -5.03
CA HIS A 26 23.02 5.64 -4.69
C HIS A 26 22.83 5.93 -3.20
N GLY A 27 22.84 4.92 -2.34
CA GLY A 27 22.69 5.12 -0.91
C GLY A 27 22.39 3.84 -0.14
N ASP A 28 22.07 4.02 1.13
CA ASP A 28 21.70 2.93 2.01
C ASP A 28 20.30 2.43 1.68
N LEU A 29 20.14 1.11 1.76
CA LEU A 29 18.85 0.48 1.55
C LEU A 29 17.90 0.79 2.71
N LEU A 30 16.63 0.96 2.37
CA LEU A 30 15.58 0.89 3.37
C LEU A 30 15.64 -0.47 4.07
N GLY A 31 16.10 -0.48 5.31
CA GLY A 31 16.19 -1.69 6.12
C GLY A 31 14.80 -2.17 6.52
N GLY A 32 14.64 -3.50 6.49
CA GLY A 32 13.57 -4.22 7.15
C GLY A 32 12.16 -4.06 6.59
N MET A 33 11.37 -5.08 6.82
CA MET A 33 9.92 -5.12 6.59
C MET A 33 9.14 -4.73 7.86
N ASP A 34 9.76 -4.03 8.78
CA ASP A 34 9.10 -3.60 10.00
C ASP A 34 8.10 -2.47 9.72
N TYR A 35 7.06 -2.42 10.52
CA TYR A 35 6.02 -1.38 10.43
C TYR A 35 6.44 -0.08 11.12
N THR A 36 7.62 -0.03 11.74
CA THR A 36 8.11 1.15 12.48
C THR A 36 8.45 2.29 11.53
N GLY A 37 8.89 1.98 10.32
CA GLY A 37 9.21 2.95 9.27
C GLY A 37 8.01 3.44 8.45
N LEU A 38 6.79 2.92 8.66
CA LEU A 38 5.61 3.41 7.95
C LEU A 38 5.37 4.90 8.22
N GLY A 39 5.14 5.67 7.18
CA GLY A 39 4.96 7.12 7.27
C GLY A 39 6.27 7.92 7.25
N SER A 40 7.44 7.28 7.29
CA SER A 40 8.72 7.96 7.09
C SER A 40 8.81 8.59 5.70
N MET A 41 9.72 9.54 5.54
CA MET A 41 9.91 10.24 4.25
C MET A 41 10.31 9.28 3.13
N GLU A 42 11.17 8.31 3.44
CA GLU A 42 11.63 7.29 2.48
C GLU A 42 10.47 6.41 2.00
N ARG A 43 9.61 5.97 2.94
CA ARG A 43 8.43 5.15 2.61
C ARG A 43 7.41 5.96 1.81
N ARG A 44 7.24 7.24 2.14
CA ARG A 44 6.39 8.15 1.39
C ARG A 44 6.96 8.39 -0.02
N ALA A 45 8.27 8.59 -0.15
CA ALA A 45 8.92 8.74 -1.45
C ALA A 45 8.74 7.48 -2.31
N LEU A 46 8.91 6.30 -1.73
CA LEU A 46 8.67 5.02 -2.43
C LEU A 46 7.21 4.90 -2.90
N PHE A 47 6.25 5.23 -2.03
CA PHE A 47 4.82 5.18 -2.35
C PHE A 47 4.47 6.16 -3.48
N PHE A 48 4.85 7.44 -3.35
CA PHE A 48 4.52 8.46 -4.35
C PHE A 48 5.27 8.24 -5.66
N GLY A 49 6.50 7.73 -5.61
CA GLY A 49 7.23 7.32 -6.80
C GLY A 49 6.55 6.18 -7.54
N GLY A 50 6.07 5.16 -6.82
CA GLY A 50 5.27 4.09 -7.43
C GLY A 50 3.93 4.60 -7.97
N LEU A 51 3.26 5.49 -7.23
CA LEU A 51 1.99 6.07 -7.66
C LEU A 51 2.13 6.90 -8.94
N SER A 52 3.26 7.59 -9.14
CA SER A 52 3.51 8.38 -10.34
C SER A 52 3.47 7.57 -11.64
N CYS A 53 3.72 6.24 -11.56
CA CYS A 53 3.61 5.35 -12.73
C CYS A 53 2.16 5.18 -13.21
N LEU A 54 1.19 5.57 -12.39
CA LEU A 54 -0.26 5.48 -12.69
C LEU A 54 -0.87 6.84 -13.01
N LEU A 55 -0.08 7.91 -12.98
CA LEU A 55 -0.54 9.28 -13.11
C LEU A 55 0.09 9.96 -14.34
N GLU A 56 -0.67 10.82 -14.99
CA GLU A 56 -0.12 11.68 -16.04
C GLU A 56 0.75 12.80 -15.43
N PRO A 57 1.90 13.14 -16.04
CA PRO A 57 2.72 14.26 -15.60
C PRO A 57 1.91 15.56 -15.48
N GLY A 58 2.10 16.30 -14.39
CA GLY A 58 1.36 17.53 -14.10
C GLY A 58 -0.05 17.33 -13.55
N SER A 59 -0.48 16.09 -13.33
CA SER A 59 -1.82 15.81 -12.81
C SER A 59 -2.00 16.24 -11.36
N ALA A 60 -3.25 16.62 -11.04
CA ALA A 60 -3.73 16.80 -9.67
C ALA A 60 -4.92 15.86 -9.46
N VAL A 61 -4.76 14.92 -8.54
CA VAL A 61 -5.77 13.89 -8.29
C VAL A 61 -6.15 13.84 -6.81
N SER A 62 -7.35 13.36 -6.52
CA SER A 62 -7.78 13.07 -5.15
C SER A 62 -8.28 11.65 -5.04
N GLY A 63 -8.13 11.05 -3.85
CA GLY A 63 -8.56 9.69 -3.65
C GLY A 63 -8.54 9.22 -2.20
N ILE A 64 -8.88 7.95 -2.05
CA ILE A 64 -8.85 7.23 -0.78
C ILE A 64 -7.66 6.27 -0.82
N LEU A 65 -6.78 6.35 0.18
CA LEU A 65 -5.74 5.36 0.35
C LEU A 65 -6.28 4.20 1.18
N MET A 66 -6.28 3.00 0.59
CA MET A 66 -6.60 1.77 1.29
C MET A 66 -5.31 0.96 1.52
N VAL A 67 -5.05 0.59 2.77
CA VAL A 67 -3.84 -0.13 3.15
C VAL A 67 -4.22 -1.49 3.73
N GLY A 68 -3.72 -2.56 3.13
CA GLY A 68 -3.83 -3.91 3.67
C GLY A 68 -2.77 -4.16 4.74
N LEU A 69 -3.17 -4.60 5.92
CA LEU A 69 -2.26 -4.99 6.99
C LEU A 69 -2.49 -6.46 7.38
N PRO A 70 -1.43 -7.16 7.84
CA PRO A 70 -1.58 -8.52 8.34
C PRO A 70 -2.57 -8.61 9.49
N VAL A 71 -3.34 -9.70 9.55
CA VAL A 71 -4.34 -9.89 10.60
C VAL A 71 -3.74 -9.94 11.99
N PRO A 72 -2.61 -10.62 12.25
CA PRO A 72 -2.01 -10.60 13.59
C PRO A 72 -1.70 -9.19 14.09
N LEU A 73 -1.27 -8.29 13.18
CA LEU A 73 -1.03 -6.89 13.53
C LEU A 73 -2.32 -6.17 13.93
N LEU A 74 -3.42 -6.45 13.23
CA LEU A 74 -4.73 -5.83 13.49
C LEU A 74 -5.40 -6.38 14.75
N GLN A 75 -5.04 -7.59 15.19
CA GLN A 75 -5.53 -8.19 16.44
C GLN A 75 -4.84 -7.62 17.68
N ASP A 76 -3.64 -7.07 17.54
CA ASP A 76 -2.94 -6.34 18.61
C ASP A 76 -3.32 -4.85 18.53
N GLN A 77 -4.21 -4.42 19.42
CA GLN A 77 -4.70 -3.03 19.42
C GLN A 77 -3.57 -2.00 19.51
N THR A 78 -2.56 -2.25 20.35
CA THR A 78 -1.44 -1.31 20.55
C THR A 78 -0.62 -1.16 19.27
N GLN A 79 -0.31 -2.25 18.62
CA GLN A 79 0.42 -2.24 17.35
C GLN A 79 -0.42 -1.62 16.23
N ALA A 80 -1.71 -1.96 16.14
CA ALA A 80 -2.62 -1.40 15.15
C ALA A 80 -2.73 0.13 15.27
N GLU A 81 -2.89 0.66 16.49
CA GLU A 81 -2.95 2.10 16.75
C GLU A 81 -1.64 2.80 16.40
N ALA A 82 -0.49 2.20 16.73
CA ALA A 82 0.83 2.73 16.39
C ALA A 82 1.03 2.81 14.88
N VAL A 83 0.66 1.76 14.14
CA VAL A 83 0.75 1.72 12.67
C VAL A 83 -0.22 2.72 12.06
N PHE A 84 -1.45 2.78 12.53
CA PHE A 84 -2.43 3.76 12.05
C PHE A 84 -1.95 5.20 12.24
N SER A 85 -1.35 5.50 13.40
CA SER A 85 -0.78 6.83 13.67
C SER A 85 0.30 7.21 12.66
N ARG A 86 1.18 6.28 12.29
CA ARG A 86 2.22 6.50 11.28
C ARG A 86 1.64 6.70 9.88
N LEU A 87 0.63 5.91 9.53
CA LEU A 87 -0.03 6.01 8.21
C LEU A 87 -0.76 7.35 8.02
N LYS A 88 -1.09 8.07 9.09
CA LYS A 88 -1.65 9.44 8.99
C LYS A 88 -0.74 10.40 8.22
N ALA A 89 0.56 10.14 8.15
CA ALA A 89 1.49 10.94 7.35
C ALA A 89 1.19 10.93 5.84
N PHE A 90 0.42 9.94 5.37
CA PHE A 90 -0.05 9.88 3.98
C PHE A 90 -1.33 10.69 3.74
N LYS A 91 -2.05 11.12 4.78
CA LYS A 91 -3.29 11.88 4.63
C LYS A 91 -2.99 13.35 4.34
N GLY A 92 -3.75 13.95 3.44
CA GLY A 92 -3.63 15.36 3.08
C GLY A 92 -3.16 15.58 1.66
N LEU A 93 -2.83 16.82 1.35
CA LEU A 93 -2.29 17.22 0.05
C LEU A 93 -0.77 16.99 0.02
N HIS A 94 -0.32 16.26 -0.98
CA HIS A 94 1.10 16.02 -1.24
C HIS A 94 1.47 16.58 -2.61
N THR A 95 2.53 17.38 -2.63
CA THR A 95 3.18 17.83 -3.87
C THR A 95 4.54 17.16 -3.92
N PHE A 96 4.83 16.48 -5.01
CA PHE A 96 6.09 15.79 -5.20
C PHE A 96 6.53 15.83 -6.66
N GLN A 97 7.80 15.54 -6.88
CA GLN A 97 8.37 15.44 -8.22
C GLN A 97 8.96 14.04 -8.41
N VAL A 98 8.80 13.49 -9.61
CA VAL A 98 9.54 12.31 -10.05
C VAL A 98 10.34 12.70 -11.28
N ASN A 99 11.66 12.67 -11.14
CA ASN A 99 12.59 13.23 -12.11
C ASN A 99 12.29 14.73 -12.36
N GLN A 100 11.76 15.06 -13.54
CA GLN A 100 11.40 16.44 -13.91
C GLN A 100 9.89 16.70 -13.88
N ASN A 101 9.08 15.69 -13.58
CA ASN A 101 7.63 15.78 -13.61
C ASN A 101 7.08 16.08 -12.21
N SER A 102 6.15 17.03 -12.12
CA SER A 102 5.48 17.40 -10.87
C SER A 102 4.10 16.75 -10.80
N TYR A 103 3.68 16.41 -9.58
CA TYR A 103 2.41 15.76 -9.29
C TYR A 103 1.79 16.36 -8.02
N GLN A 104 0.45 16.36 -7.96
CA GLN A 104 -0.30 16.69 -6.75
C GLN A 104 -1.29 15.56 -6.44
N VAL A 105 -1.28 15.09 -5.22
CA VAL A 105 -2.18 14.03 -4.76
C VAL A 105 -2.80 14.42 -3.44
N LEU A 106 -4.12 14.52 -3.40
CA LEU A 106 -4.89 14.68 -2.17
C LEU A 106 -5.37 13.32 -1.70
N ILE A 107 -4.82 12.81 -0.60
CA ILE A 107 -5.37 11.64 0.09
C ILE A 107 -6.41 12.13 1.11
N ASP A 108 -7.66 12.12 0.68
CA ASP A 108 -8.79 12.61 1.48
C ASP A 108 -9.08 11.69 2.68
N ARG A 109 -9.07 10.38 2.44
CA ARG A 109 -9.36 9.37 3.45
C ARG A 109 -8.31 8.26 3.44
N LEU A 110 -8.03 7.76 4.64
CA LEU A 110 -7.22 6.58 4.86
C LEU A 110 -8.11 5.47 5.43
N LYS A 111 -8.06 4.28 4.82
CA LYS A 111 -8.74 3.08 5.29
C LYS A 111 -7.73 1.96 5.48
N ILE A 112 -7.86 1.26 6.59
CA ILE A 112 -7.08 0.06 6.88
C ILE A 112 -8.01 -1.14 6.76
N LEU A 113 -7.52 -2.17 6.07
CA LEU A 113 -8.19 -3.44 5.88
C LEU A 113 -7.23 -4.57 6.27
N ALA A 114 -7.78 -5.72 6.62
CA ALA A 114 -6.97 -6.93 6.64
C ALA A 114 -6.56 -7.30 5.20
N GLN A 115 -5.30 -7.67 5.00
CA GLN A 115 -4.77 -8.04 3.67
C GLN A 115 -5.67 -8.99 2.88
N PRO A 116 -6.23 -10.07 3.48
CA PRO A 116 -7.05 -11.03 2.75
C PRO A 116 -8.39 -10.49 2.27
N VAL A 117 -8.83 -9.35 2.81
CA VAL A 117 -10.10 -8.71 2.38
C VAL A 117 -10.04 -8.33 0.91
N GLY A 118 -8.86 -7.99 0.38
CA GLY A 118 -8.68 -7.71 -1.04
C GLY A 118 -8.96 -8.92 -1.93
N ALA A 119 -8.40 -10.08 -1.58
CA ALA A 119 -8.65 -11.33 -2.30
C ALA A 119 -10.11 -11.78 -2.17
N TYR A 120 -10.70 -11.66 -0.97
CA TYR A 120 -12.11 -11.92 -0.76
C TYR A 120 -13.01 -11.01 -1.62
N ALA A 121 -12.72 -9.71 -1.66
CA ALA A 121 -13.49 -8.77 -2.47
C ALA A 121 -13.42 -9.10 -3.97
N ASN A 122 -12.22 -9.48 -4.46
CA ASN A 122 -12.04 -9.92 -5.83
C ASN A 122 -12.83 -11.20 -6.15
N TRP A 123 -12.91 -12.15 -5.20
CA TRP A 123 -13.74 -13.33 -5.37
C TRP A 123 -15.24 -12.99 -5.26
N LEU A 124 -15.63 -12.10 -4.35
CA LEU A 124 -17.03 -11.75 -4.09
C LEU A 124 -17.69 -11.01 -5.25
N LEU A 125 -16.94 -10.19 -5.99
CA LEU A 125 -17.44 -9.36 -7.06
C LEU A 125 -17.27 -10.04 -8.43
N ASP A 126 -18.23 -9.86 -9.32
CA ASP A 126 -18.12 -10.22 -10.74
C ASP A 126 -17.39 -9.11 -11.53
N GLU A 127 -17.25 -9.30 -12.84
CA GLU A 127 -16.59 -8.35 -13.75
C GLU A 127 -17.31 -6.98 -13.82
N GLU A 128 -18.60 -6.94 -13.51
CA GLU A 128 -19.40 -5.72 -13.43
C GLU A 128 -19.45 -5.13 -12.01
N LEU A 129 -18.59 -5.61 -11.08
CA LEU A 129 -18.51 -5.19 -9.68
C LEU A 129 -19.80 -5.43 -8.87
N ARG A 130 -20.60 -6.41 -9.28
CA ARG A 130 -21.80 -6.83 -8.55
C ARG A 130 -21.46 -8.02 -7.64
N VAL A 131 -22.12 -8.10 -6.50
CA VAL A 131 -21.96 -9.23 -5.59
C VAL A 131 -22.47 -10.52 -6.25
N ARG A 132 -21.62 -11.53 -6.31
CA ARG A 132 -21.98 -12.86 -6.81
C ARG A 132 -23.15 -13.45 -6.03
N LYS A 133 -24.02 -14.16 -6.71
CA LYS A 133 -25.17 -14.85 -6.08
C LYS A 133 -24.68 -15.73 -4.92
N ASN A 134 -25.27 -15.53 -3.74
CA ASN A 134 -24.89 -16.18 -2.47
C ASN A 134 -23.47 -15.88 -1.95
N GLY A 135 -22.71 -14.98 -2.56
CA GLY A 135 -21.35 -14.64 -2.13
C GLY A 135 -21.29 -14.20 -0.66
N ASN A 136 -22.24 -13.38 -0.22
CA ASN A 136 -22.33 -12.91 1.17
C ASN A 136 -22.75 -14.00 2.19
N GLN A 137 -23.22 -15.17 1.73
CA GLN A 137 -23.65 -16.27 2.59
C GLN A 137 -22.62 -17.40 2.61
N SER A 138 -21.62 -17.36 1.75
CA SER A 138 -20.62 -18.39 1.61
C SER A 138 -19.56 -18.27 2.71
N GLU A 139 -19.09 -19.42 3.18
CA GLU A 139 -17.83 -19.50 3.91
C GLU A 139 -16.69 -19.56 2.88
N VAL A 140 -15.73 -18.65 3.02
CA VAL A 140 -14.62 -18.52 2.08
C VAL A 140 -13.31 -18.59 2.83
N ALA A 141 -12.45 -19.52 2.44
CA ALA A 141 -11.08 -19.57 2.91
C ALA A 141 -10.17 -18.82 1.92
N VAL A 142 -9.41 -17.87 2.44
CA VAL A 142 -8.37 -17.16 1.68
C VAL A 142 -7.02 -17.66 2.17
N LEU A 143 -6.23 -18.20 1.25
CA LEU A 143 -4.85 -18.59 1.49
C LEU A 143 -3.94 -17.55 0.82
N ASP A 144 -3.23 -16.77 1.63
CA ASP A 144 -2.24 -15.80 1.17
C ASP A 144 -0.84 -16.39 1.32
N ILE A 145 -0.20 -16.66 0.18
CA ILE A 145 1.14 -17.25 0.12
C ILE A 145 2.12 -16.14 -0.22
N GLY A 146 2.69 -15.54 0.83
CA GLY A 146 3.76 -14.54 0.71
C GLY A 146 5.14 -15.18 0.59
N MET A 147 6.15 -14.35 0.37
CA MET A 147 7.55 -14.81 0.26
C MET A 147 8.07 -15.42 1.57
N ASN A 148 7.62 -14.90 2.72
CA ASN A 148 8.09 -15.30 4.04
C ASN A 148 6.93 -15.76 4.97
N THR A 149 5.68 -15.64 4.53
CA THR A 149 4.50 -15.92 5.36
C THR A 149 3.49 -16.75 4.58
N LEU A 150 2.75 -17.55 5.31
CA LEU A 150 1.58 -18.27 4.83
C LEU A 150 0.42 -17.91 5.77
N ASP A 151 -0.51 -17.14 5.27
CA ASP A 151 -1.65 -16.67 6.05
C ASP A 151 -2.93 -17.34 5.56
N LEU A 152 -3.68 -17.98 6.47
CA LEU A 152 -4.97 -18.61 6.21
C LEU A 152 -6.07 -17.85 6.96
N PHE A 153 -7.08 -17.44 6.21
CA PHE A 153 -8.24 -16.74 6.76
C PHE A 153 -9.52 -17.43 6.34
N VAL A 154 -10.46 -17.48 7.25
CA VAL A 154 -11.82 -17.92 6.95
C VAL A 154 -12.77 -16.76 7.19
N LEU A 155 -13.54 -16.44 6.16
CA LEU A 155 -14.57 -15.41 6.21
C LEU A 155 -15.94 -16.08 6.05
N GLN A 156 -16.87 -15.68 6.89
CA GLN A 156 -18.28 -16.05 6.78
C GLN A 156 -19.12 -14.77 6.74
N GLY A 157 -19.91 -14.60 5.70
CA GLY A 157 -20.69 -13.39 5.54
C GLY A 157 -19.86 -12.10 5.44
N GLY A 158 -18.61 -12.19 4.95
CA GLY A 158 -17.68 -11.06 4.87
C GLY A 158 -16.97 -10.67 6.18
N GLN A 159 -17.19 -11.44 7.25
CA GLN A 159 -16.52 -11.23 8.54
C GLN A 159 -15.47 -12.32 8.77
N VAL A 160 -14.31 -11.91 9.27
CA VAL A 160 -13.27 -12.87 9.67
C VAL A 160 -13.77 -13.64 10.88
N THR A 161 -13.85 -14.97 10.77
CA THR A 161 -14.20 -15.84 11.90
C THR A 161 -12.97 -16.05 12.78
N PRO A 162 -13.01 -15.67 14.06
CA PRO A 162 -11.92 -16.00 14.98
C PRO A 162 -11.86 -17.52 15.14
N ARG A 163 -10.69 -18.09 15.01
CA ARG A 163 -10.39 -19.47 15.42
C ARG A 163 -9.45 -19.48 16.59
#